data_0593575c799476bf5d7e95a8400a89f3
#
_entry.id   0593575c799476bf5d7e95a8400a89f3
#
_cell.length_a   1.000
_cell.length_b   1.000
_cell.length_c   1.000
_cell.angle_alpha   90.00
_cell.angle_beta   90.00
_cell.angle_gamma   90.00
#
_symmetry.space_group_name_H-M   'P 1'
#
loop_
_entity.id
_entity.type
_entity.pdbx_description
1 polymer ?
#
loop_
_entity_poly.entity_id
_entity_poly.type
_entity_poly.pdbx_seq_one_letter_code
_entity_poly.pdbx_strand_id
1 'polypeptide(L)'
;MKILVCEDNPMALKTIAFTMVKSGYEVFQAVDGDKGIEILENKTIDLVITDINMPFTKGLELVRYVNTKLETKIPVIIISGITLEETIEHAMELGAAGYLTKPFDPDVLLGMVQSAIKKN
;
A
#
# COMPACT_ATOMS: atom_id res chain seq x y z
N MET A 1 9.49 11.21 -4.58
CA MET A 1 8.67 9.97 -4.73
C MET A 1 7.33 10.16 -4.08
N LYS A 2 6.28 9.76 -4.75
CA LYS A 2 4.90 9.92 -4.29
C LYS A 2 4.34 8.58 -3.85
N ILE A 3 3.86 8.52 -2.61
CA ILE A 3 3.33 7.30 -2.01
C ILE A 3 1.85 7.48 -1.70
N LEU A 4 1.03 6.52 -2.13
CA LEU A 4 -0.37 6.45 -1.77
C LEU A 4 -0.53 5.50 -0.59
N VAL A 5 -1.19 5.97 0.47
CA VAL A 5 -1.51 5.15 1.65
C VAL A 5 -3.03 4.98 1.74
N CYS A 6 -3.49 3.74 1.67
CA CYS A 6 -4.90 3.38 1.79
C CYS A 6 -5.13 2.64 3.09
N GLU A 7 -5.89 3.23 4.00
CA GLU A 7 -6.14 2.66 5.32
C GLU A 7 -7.39 3.32 5.92
N ASP A 8 -8.37 2.52 6.34
CA ASP A 8 -9.61 3.06 6.90
C ASP A 8 -9.53 3.42 8.38
N ASN A 9 -8.54 2.89 9.11
CA ASN A 9 -8.32 3.24 10.50
C ASN A 9 -7.53 4.55 10.57
N PRO A 10 -8.11 5.64 11.14
CA PRO A 10 -7.44 6.95 11.15
C PRO A 10 -6.08 6.96 11.86
N MET A 11 -5.93 6.21 12.95
CA MET A 11 -4.68 6.17 13.70
C MET A 11 -3.58 5.48 12.90
N ALA A 12 -3.91 4.34 12.28
CA ALA A 12 -2.97 3.62 11.43
C ALA A 12 -2.58 4.45 10.22
N LEU A 13 -3.55 5.11 9.59
CA LEU A 13 -3.30 5.98 8.44
C LEU A 13 -2.32 7.10 8.81
N LYS A 14 -2.55 7.78 9.94
CA LYS A 14 -1.66 8.84 10.41
C LYS A 14 -0.24 8.34 10.68
N THR A 15 -0.12 7.18 11.32
CA THR A 15 1.19 6.60 11.66
C THR A 15 1.98 6.28 10.40
N ILE A 16 1.34 5.63 9.44
CA ILE A 16 2.01 5.29 8.18
C ILE A 16 2.39 6.54 7.41
N ALA A 17 1.44 7.48 7.27
CA ALA A 17 1.69 8.71 6.54
C ALA A 17 2.82 9.52 7.17
N PHE A 18 2.82 9.66 8.50
CA PHE A 18 3.87 10.38 9.22
C PHE A 18 5.25 9.78 8.98
N THR A 19 5.32 8.44 9.06
CA THR A 19 6.59 7.73 8.84
C THR A 19 7.15 8.02 7.44
N MET A 20 6.29 8.02 6.44
CA MET A 20 6.70 8.27 5.05
C MET A 20 7.07 9.73 4.81
N VAL A 21 6.28 10.67 5.33
CA VAL A 21 6.56 12.11 5.21
C VAL A 21 7.89 12.45 5.89
N LYS A 22 8.11 11.91 7.09
CA LYS A 22 9.36 12.13 7.83
C LYS A 22 10.58 11.63 7.05
N SER A 23 10.39 10.63 6.22
CA SER A 23 11.46 10.06 5.40
C SER A 23 11.66 10.76 4.06
N GLY A 24 10.93 11.83 3.82
CA GLY A 24 11.11 12.67 2.63
C GLY A 24 10.17 12.37 1.46
N TYR A 25 9.20 11.48 1.64
CA TYR A 25 8.23 11.16 0.59
C TYR A 25 7.01 12.08 0.62
N GLU A 26 6.44 12.35 -0.54
CA GLU A 26 5.15 13.01 -0.64
C GLU A 26 4.06 11.96 -0.50
N VAL A 27 3.08 12.19 0.39
CA VAL A 27 2.08 11.19 0.73
C VAL A 27 0.68 11.64 0.36
N PHE A 28 -0.06 10.77 -0.30
CA PHE A 28 -1.49 10.93 -0.57
C PHE A 28 -2.23 9.90 0.28
N GLN A 29 -3.29 10.32 0.96
CA GLN A 29 -4.03 9.48 1.90
C GLN A 29 -5.41 9.15 1.37
N ALA A 30 -5.80 7.89 1.48
CA ALA A 30 -7.13 7.40 1.12
C ALA A 30 -7.70 6.59 2.28
N VAL A 31 -8.94 6.87 2.64
CA VAL A 31 -9.62 6.17 3.75
C VAL A 31 -10.33 4.89 3.29
N ASP A 32 -10.38 4.67 1.99
CA ASP A 32 -10.98 3.46 1.40
C ASP A 32 -10.34 3.19 0.03
N GLY A 33 -10.68 2.03 -0.52
CA GLY A 33 -10.10 1.60 -1.79
C GLY A 33 -10.58 2.39 -2.99
N ASP A 34 -11.82 2.87 -2.97
CA ASP A 34 -12.36 3.65 -4.09
C ASP A 34 -11.63 5.00 -4.19
N LYS A 35 -11.37 5.63 -3.05
CA LYS A 35 -10.58 6.86 -3.01
C LYS A 35 -9.14 6.59 -3.47
N GLY A 36 -8.60 5.44 -3.11
CA GLY A 36 -7.27 5.04 -3.57
C GLY A 36 -7.21 4.94 -5.09
N ILE A 37 -8.19 4.31 -5.72
CA ILE A 37 -8.26 4.19 -7.17
C ILE A 37 -8.39 5.58 -7.81
N GLU A 38 -9.24 6.44 -7.24
CA GLU A 38 -9.41 7.81 -7.73
C GLU A 38 -8.08 8.55 -7.76
N ILE A 39 -7.28 8.42 -6.69
CA ILE A 39 -5.96 9.04 -6.64
C ILE A 39 -5.03 8.45 -7.70
N LEU A 40 -5.04 7.13 -7.87
CA LEU A 40 -4.21 6.46 -8.89
C LEU A 40 -4.57 6.89 -10.31
N GLU A 41 -5.86 7.19 -10.55
CA GLU A 41 -6.31 7.67 -11.86
C GLU A 41 -5.88 9.10 -12.15
N ASN A 42 -5.71 9.92 -11.12
CA ASN A 42 -5.49 11.36 -11.27
C ASN A 42 -4.08 11.83 -10.93
N LYS A 43 -3.27 10.99 -10.27
CA LYS A 43 -1.92 11.35 -9.83
C LYS A 43 -0.92 10.28 -10.26
N THR A 44 0.31 10.70 -10.49
CA THR A 44 1.41 9.76 -10.71
C THR A 44 1.91 9.29 -9.34
N ILE A 45 1.67 8.03 -9.03
CA ILE A 45 2.08 7.43 -7.76
C ILE A 45 3.22 6.46 -8.01
N ASP A 46 4.20 6.44 -7.13
CA ASP A 46 5.40 5.60 -7.27
C ASP A 46 5.32 4.32 -6.45
N LEU A 47 4.51 4.30 -5.40
CA LEU A 47 4.34 3.14 -4.54
C LEU A 47 3.02 3.24 -3.77
N VAL A 48 2.37 2.12 -3.53
CA VAL A 48 1.13 2.03 -2.75
C VAL A 48 1.37 1.22 -1.49
N ILE A 49 0.87 1.73 -0.36
CA ILE A 49 0.78 0.99 0.90
C ILE A 49 -0.71 0.85 1.20
N THR A 50 -1.20 -0.35 1.39
CA THR A 50 -2.64 -0.58 1.61
C THR A 50 -2.92 -1.67 2.63
N ASP A 51 -4.02 -1.52 3.39
CA ASP A 51 -4.60 -2.61 4.16
C ASP A 51 -5.43 -3.49 3.21
N ILE A 52 -5.74 -4.69 3.64
CA ILE A 52 -6.63 -5.61 2.90
C ILE A 52 -8.08 -5.26 3.16
N ASN A 53 -8.46 -5.10 4.44
CA ASN A 53 -9.85 -4.86 4.83
C ASN A 53 -10.16 -3.37 4.85
N MET A 54 -10.84 -2.91 3.80
CA MET A 54 -11.28 -1.53 3.67
C MET A 54 -12.69 -1.52 3.09
N PRO A 55 -13.49 -0.46 3.35
CA PRO A 55 -14.77 -0.30 2.67
C PRO A 55 -14.59 -0.18 1.16
N PHE A 56 -15.57 -0.67 0.43
CA PHE A 56 -15.65 -0.62 -1.04
C PHE A 56 -14.55 -1.48 -1.67
N THR A 57 -13.63 -0.89 -2.42
CA THR A 57 -12.53 -1.65 -3.03
C THR A 57 -11.55 -2.11 -1.96
N LYS A 58 -11.34 -3.41 -1.85
CA LYS A 58 -10.43 -3.99 -0.85
C LYS A 58 -9.00 -3.96 -1.34
N GLY A 59 -8.05 -4.11 -0.40
CA GLY A 59 -6.63 -4.04 -0.71
C GLY A 59 -6.15 -5.02 -1.77
N LEU A 60 -6.68 -6.25 -1.77
CA LEU A 60 -6.29 -7.24 -2.80
C LEU A 60 -6.79 -6.84 -4.19
N GLU A 61 -7.97 -6.23 -4.26
CA GLU A 61 -8.48 -5.69 -5.52
C GLU A 61 -7.62 -4.51 -6.00
N LEU A 62 -7.10 -3.73 -5.05
CA LEU A 62 -6.22 -2.62 -5.38
C LEU A 62 -4.89 -3.12 -5.97
N VAL A 63 -4.33 -4.21 -5.41
CA VAL A 63 -3.14 -4.86 -5.98
C VAL A 63 -3.42 -5.29 -7.41
N ARG A 64 -4.55 -5.94 -7.62
CA ARG A 64 -4.96 -6.38 -8.96
C ARG A 64 -5.12 -5.22 -9.92
N TYR A 65 -5.76 -4.14 -9.47
CA TYR A 65 -5.94 -2.93 -10.26
C TYR A 65 -4.60 -2.37 -10.74
N VAL A 66 -3.65 -2.23 -9.83
CA VAL A 66 -2.31 -1.72 -10.16
C VAL A 66 -1.64 -2.60 -11.20
N ASN A 67 -1.74 -3.91 -11.07
CA ASN A 67 -1.05 -4.85 -11.95
C ASN A 67 -1.74 -5.08 -13.29
N THR A 68 -3.03 -4.72 -13.42
CA THR A 68 -3.78 -5.00 -14.65
C THR A 68 -4.26 -3.75 -15.39
N LYS A 69 -4.47 -2.65 -14.69
CA LYS A 69 -5.06 -1.44 -15.28
C LYS A 69 -4.08 -0.29 -15.48
N LEU A 70 -3.05 -0.21 -14.67
CA LEU A 70 -2.05 0.84 -14.83
C LEU A 70 -1.03 0.46 -15.89
N GLU A 71 -0.68 1.40 -16.74
CA GLU A 71 0.35 1.20 -17.77
C GLU A 71 1.72 0.97 -17.14
N THR A 72 2.04 1.77 -16.13
CA THR A 72 3.29 1.64 -15.38
C THR A 72 3.02 0.85 -14.11
N LYS A 73 3.68 -0.28 -13.97
CA LYS A 73 3.55 -1.10 -12.77
C LYS A 73 4.33 -0.46 -11.63
N ILE A 74 3.66 -0.33 -10.48
CA ILE A 74 4.26 0.22 -9.28
C ILE A 74 4.14 -0.81 -8.16
N PRO A 75 5.07 -0.80 -7.19
CA PRO A 75 4.99 -1.77 -6.08
C PRO A 75 3.84 -1.44 -5.14
N VAL A 76 3.17 -2.50 -4.67
CA VAL A 76 2.13 -2.40 -3.64
C VAL A 76 2.58 -3.20 -2.43
N ILE A 77 2.67 -2.54 -1.28
CA ILE A 77 2.99 -3.18 -0.01
C ILE A 77 1.69 -3.27 0.79
N ILE A 78 1.39 -4.47 1.26
CA ILE A 78 0.20 -4.71 2.08
C ILE A 78 0.58 -4.67 3.55
N ILE A 79 -0.23 -3.97 4.35
CA ILE A 79 -0.13 -3.98 5.81
C ILE A 79 -1.47 -4.49 6.33
N SER A 80 -1.48 -5.60 7.05
CA SER A 80 -2.74 -6.21 7.50
C SER A 80 -2.56 -6.96 8.82
N GLY A 81 -3.65 -7.03 9.59
CA GLY A 81 -3.71 -7.90 10.76
C GLY A 81 -3.93 -9.36 10.42
N ILE A 82 -4.20 -9.69 9.14
CA ILE A 82 -4.43 -11.07 8.72
C ILE A 82 -3.08 -11.79 8.59
N THR A 83 -2.94 -12.90 9.31
CA THR A 83 -1.71 -13.69 9.31
C THR A 83 -1.88 -15.07 8.65
N LEU A 84 -3.03 -15.31 8.01
CA LEU A 84 -3.30 -16.58 7.32
C LEU A 84 -2.36 -16.72 6.12
N GLU A 85 -1.64 -17.82 6.08
CA GLU A 85 -0.71 -18.10 5.01
C GLU A 85 -1.35 -18.06 3.62
N GLU A 86 -2.57 -18.58 3.52
CA GLU A 86 -3.32 -18.57 2.26
C GLU A 86 -3.57 -17.14 1.75
N THR A 87 -3.89 -16.23 2.66
CA THR A 87 -4.13 -14.83 2.29
C THR A 87 -2.84 -14.17 1.82
N ILE A 88 -1.75 -14.43 2.54
CA ILE A 88 -0.43 -13.86 2.19
C ILE A 88 0.01 -14.38 0.83
N GLU A 89 -0.11 -15.69 0.60
CA GLU A 89 0.26 -16.29 -0.69
C GLU A 89 -0.59 -15.71 -1.83
N HIS A 90 -1.89 -15.56 -1.61
CA HIS A 90 -2.78 -15.00 -2.61
C HIS A 90 -2.38 -13.57 -2.96
N ALA A 91 -2.06 -12.76 -1.95
CA ALA A 91 -1.60 -11.39 -2.17
C ALA A 91 -0.34 -11.35 -3.03
N MET A 92 0.63 -12.23 -2.73
CA MET A 92 1.87 -12.29 -3.49
C MET A 92 1.64 -12.79 -4.92
N GLU A 93 0.73 -13.74 -5.10
CA GLU A 93 0.34 -14.22 -6.44
C GLU A 93 -0.31 -13.11 -7.28
N LEU A 94 -1.08 -12.23 -6.64
CA LEU A 94 -1.67 -11.08 -7.33
C LEU A 94 -0.65 -10.01 -7.70
N GLY A 95 0.57 -10.11 -7.18
CA GLY A 95 1.66 -9.21 -7.51
C GLY A 95 2.06 -8.22 -6.44
N ALA A 96 1.65 -8.43 -5.18
CA ALA A 96 2.11 -7.57 -4.09
C ALA A 96 3.63 -7.63 -3.97
N ALA A 97 4.24 -6.49 -3.72
CA ALA A 97 5.70 -6.40 -3.53
C ALA A 97 6.13 -6.81 -2.12
N GLY A 98 5.22 -6.74 -1.16
CA GLY A 98 5.50 -7.15 0.21
C GLY A 98 4.25 -7.22 1.05
N TYR A 99 4.36 -7.91 2.18
CA TYR A 99 3.26 -8.10 3.13
C TYR A 99 3.80 -7.92 4.54
N LEU A 100 3.25 -7.00 5.29
CA LEU A 100 3.68 -6.70 6.65
C LEU A 100 2.49 -6.85 7.60
N THR A 101 2.64 -7.66 8.64
CA THR A 101 1.56 -7.91 9.59
C THR A 101 1.50 -6.84 10.69
N LYS A 102 0.28 -6.51 11.10
CA LYS A 102 0.05 -5.59 12.23
C LYS A 102 0.13 -6.35 13.56
N PRO A 103 0.64 -5.75 14.63
CA PRO A 103 1.28 -4.45 14.67
C PRO A 103 2.64 -4.48 13.99
N PHE A 104 3.02 -3.40 13.34
CA PHE A 104 4.27 -3.35 12.58
C PHE A 104 5.24 -2.33 13.18
N ASP A 105 6.52 -2.55 12.90
CA ASP A 105 7.59 -1.60 13.24
C ASP A 105 7.72 -0.61 12.07
N PRO A 106 7.59 0.70 12.31
CA PRO A 106 7.74 1.71 11.26
C PRO A 106 9.08 1.63 10.51
N ASP A 107 10.15 1.24 11.19
CA ASP A 107 11.46 1.11 10.56
C ASP A 107 11.51 -0.06 9.57
N VAL A 108 10.81 -1.15 9.90
CA VAL A 108 10.68 -2.30 9.00
C VAL A 108 9.90 -1.90 7.76
N LEU A 109 8.79 -1.18 7.94
CA LEU A 109 8.00 -0.67 6.82
C LEU A 109 8.85 0.21 5.92
N LEU A 110 9.59 1.15 6.51
CA LEU A 110 10.44 2.05 5.73
C LEU A 110 11.48 1.28 4.93
N GLY A 111 12.08 0.26 5.52
CA GLY A 111 13.04 -0.61 4.81
C GLY A 111 12.41 -1.32 3.62
N MET A 112 11.19 -1.80 3.77
CA MET A 112 10.45 -2.44 2.68
C MET A 112 10.16 -1.45 1.55
N VAL A 113 9.76 -0.23 1.90
CA VAL A 113 9.48 0.83 0.92
C VAL A 113 10.76 1.17 0.14
N GLN A 114 11.86 1.39 0.84
CA GLN A 114 13.13 1.73 0.20
C GLN A 114 13.61 0.61 -0.73
N SER A 115 13.48 -0.63 -0.29
CA SER A 115 13.86 -1.80 -1.10
C SER A 115 12.98 -1.92 -2.35
N ALA A 116 11.68 -1.71 -2.22
CA ALA A 116 10.76 -1.79 -3.35
C ALA A 116 11.02 -0.70 -4.40
N ILE A 117 11.31 0.51 -3.94
CA ILE A 117 11.62 1.64 -4.83
C ILE A 117 12.92 1.39 -5.60
N LYS A 118 13.94 0.83 -4.95
CA LYS A 118 15.22 0.54 -5.59
C LYS A 118 15.15 -0.47 -6.72
N LYS A 119 14.18 -1.41 -6.64
CA LYS A 119 14.02 -2.45 -7.65
C LYS A 119 13.36 -1.94 -8.93
N ASN A 120 12.78 -0.77 -8.86
CA ASN A 120 12.13 -0.14 -9.98
C ASN A 120 13.00 0.96 -10.56
#